data_85281979fcf0f0cecb514bf154a21ea6
#
_entry.id   85281979fcf0f0cecb514bf154a21ea6
#
_cell.length_a   1.000
_cell.length_b   1.000
_cell.length_c   1.000
_cell.angle_alpha   90.00
_cell.angle_beta   90.00
_cell.angle_gamma   90.00
#
_symmetry.space_group_name_H-M   'P 1'
#
loop_
_entity.id
_entity.type
_entity.pdbx_description
1 polymer ?
#
loop_
_entity_poly.entity_id
_entity_poly.type
_entity_poly.pdbx_seq_one_letter_code
_entity_poly.pdbx_strand_id
1 'polypeptide(L)'
;GLTTTVKQPDENWVEQSRVWVTNPRNHPEKIEFLRYEPDSTVPDFVKRNPHVAFRVAALEPHLREPGVEIIIPPFVVGDFLEVVFVKKYGALFEYMHYLKEGWFGEQSR
;
A
#
# COMPACT_ATOMS: atom_id res chain seq x y z
N GLY A 1 3.47 4.73 4.34
CA GLY A 1 2.24 4.38 5.03
C GLY A 1 2.43 4.23 6.53
N LEU A 2 1.49 4.75 7.28
CA LEU A 2 1.46 4.62 8.73
C LEU A 2 0.18 3.93 9.16
N THR A 3 0.28 2.92 10.02
CA THR A 3 -0.90 2.25 10.55
C THR A 3 -1.49 3.06 11.71
N THR A 4 -2.81 3.02 11.86
CA THR A 4 -3.53 3.73 12.91
C THR A 4 -4.79 2.95 13.30
N THR A 5 -5.29 3.18 14.51
CA THR A 5 -6.58 2.67 14.96
C THR A 5 -7.64 3.77 14.93
N VAL A 6 -7.26 5.00 14.59
CA VAL A 6 -8.16 6.16 14.60
C VAL A 6 -8.70 6.39 13.20
N LYS A 7 -10.04 6.47 13.09
CA LYS A 7 -10.71 6.76 11.82
C LYS A 7 -10.26 8.13 11.28
N GLN A 8 -9.87 8.14 10.01
CA GLN A 8 -9.42 9.33 9.31
C GLN A 8 -10.53 9.85 8.39
N PRO A 9 -10.55 11.16 8.07
CA PRO A 9 -11.44 11.65 7.03
C PRO A 9 -11.04 11.09 5.66
N ASP A 10 -12.01 10.92 4.79
CA ASP A 10 -11.81 10.50 3.39
C ASP A 10 -11.11 9.14 3.23
N GLU A 11 -11.42 8.20 4.11
CA GLU A 11 -10.93 6.83 3.98
C GLU A 11 -11.59 6.11 2.81
N ASN A 12 -10.79 5.28 2.11
CA ASN A 12 -11.25 4.38 1.06
C ASN A 12 -11.07 2.94 1.51
N TRP A 13 -12.03 2.08 1.16
CA TRP A 13 -12.02 0.68 1.56
C TRP A 13 -11.27 -0.18 0.55
N VAL A 14 -10.40 -1.06 1.04
CA VAL A 14 -9.69 -2.07 0.24
C VAL A 14 -10.12 -3.44 0.72
N GLU A 15 -10.99 -4.11 -0.06
CA GLU A 15 -11.61 -5.37 0.35
C GLU A 15 -10.59 -6.49 0.54
N GLN A 16 -9.64 -6.63 -0.36
CA GLN A 16 -8.66 -7.73 -0.30
C GLN A 16 -7.86 -7.72 1.00
N SER A 17 -7.57 -6.56 1.52
CA SER A 17 -6.76 -6.39 2.72
C SER A 17 -7.57 -6.04 3.96
N ARG A 18 -8.88 -5.81 3.79
CA ARG A 18 -9.80 -5.35 4.83
C ARG A 18 -9.20 -4.20 5.62
N VAL A 19 -8.87 -3.14 4.89
CA VAL A 19 -8.21 -1.96 5.42
C VAL A 19 -8.84 -0.69 4.84
N TRP A 20 -8.88 0.35 5.65
CA TRP A 20 -9.26 1.70 5.23
C TRP A 20 -7.99 2.50 5.00
N VAL A 21 -7.88 3.14 3.83
CA VAL A 21 -6.69 3.89 3.43
C VAL A 21 -7.03 5.32 3.03
N THR A 22 -6.15 6.24 3.37
CA THR A 22 -6.28 7.63 2.94
C THR A 22 -5.41 7.88 1.71
N ASN A 23 -5.70 8.99 1.01
CA ASN A 23 -4.92 9.38 -0.17
C ASN A 23 -3.70 10.20 0.26
N PRO A 24 -2.48 9.69 0.07
CA PRO A 24 -1.28 10.43 0.48
C PRO A 24 -1.09 11.75 -0.29
N ARG A 25 -1.68 11.88 -1.48
CA ARG A 25 -1.59 13.13 -2.24
C ARG A 25 -2.24 14.30 -1.52
N ASN A 26 -3.23 14.02 -0.66
CA ASN A 26 -3.97 15.04 0.09
C ASN A 26 -3.31 15.37 1.44
N HIS A 27 -2.21 14.73 1.78
CA HIS A 27 -1.51 14.96 3.03
C HIS A 27 -0.26 15.83 2.77
N PRO A 28 -0.01 16.84 3.62
CA PRO A 28 1.16 17.74 3.40
C PRO A 28 2.49 17.00 3.37
N GLU A 29 2.61 15.91 4.12
CA GLU A 29 3.83 15.11 4.20
C GLU A 29 3.74 13.83 3.36
N LYS A 30 2.71 13.71 2.50
CA LYS A 30 2.49 12.54 1.64
C LYS A 30 2.35 11.24 2.44
N ILE A 31 1.69 11.31 3.60
CA ILE A 31 1.43 10.15 4.44
C ILE A 31 0.08 9.54 4.08
N GLU A 32 0.09 8.23 3.85
CA GLU A 32 -1.11 7.41 3.77
C GLU A 32 -1.33 6.79 5.15
N PHE A 33 -2.55 6.91 5.70
CA PHE A 33 -2.92 6.21 6.92
C PHE A 33 -3.68 4.93 6.58
N LEU A 34 -3.32 3.83 7.25
CA LEU A 34 -3.94 2.54 7.06
C LEU A 34 -4.57 2.10 8.38
N ARG A 35 -5.89 1.88 8.35
CA ARG A 35 -6.64 1.39 9.50
C ARG A 35 -7.21 0.02 9.17
N TYR A 36 -6.56 -1.02 9.70
CA TYR A 36 -6.96 -2.40 9.45
C TYR A 36 -8.15 -2.79 10.30
N GLU A 37 -9.12 -3.48 9.69
CA GLU A 37 -10.19 -4.11 10.46
C GLU A 37 -9.63 -5.28 11.27
N PRO A 38 -10.26 -5.60 12.44
CA PRO A 38 -9.75 -6.69 13.29
C PRO A 38 -9.69 -8.05 12.61
N ASP A 39 -10.52 -8.29 11.61
CA ASP A 39 -10.58 -9.55 10.87
C ASP A 39 -9.69 -9.58 9.62
N SER A 40 -8.87 -8.55 9.41
CA SER A 40 -7.92 -8.54 8.29
C SER A 40 -6.90 -9.66 8.45
N THR A 41 -6.68 -10.42 7.37
CA THR A 41 -5.71 -11.52 7.33
C THR A 41 -4.34 -11.11 6.83
N VAL A 42 -4.12 -9.81 6.61
CA VAL A 42 -2.81 -9.28 6.22
C VAL A 42 -1.79 -9.65 7.29
N PRO A 43 -0.56 -10.05 6.90
CA PRO A 43 0.47 -10.42 7.87
C PRO A 43 0.76 -9.33 8.90
N ASP A 44 1.03 -9.75 10.13
CA ASP A 44 1.32 -8.82 11.25
C ASP A 44 2.45 -7.86 10.93
N PHE A 45 3.46 -8.30 10.19
CA PHE A 45 4.57 -7.45 9.82
C PHE A 45 4.09 -6.20 9.08
N VAL A 46 3.09 -6.35 8.20
CA VAL A 46 2.49 -5.23 7.47
C VAL A 46 1.59 -4.39 8.36
N LYS A 47 0.78 -5.03 9.21
CA LYS A 47 -0.15 -4.31 10.10
C LYS A 47 0.54 -3.48 11.16
N ARG A 48 1.73 -3.87 11.58
CA ARG A 48 2.42 -3.28 12.74
C ARG A 48 3.57 -2.37 12.38
N ASN A 49 3.94 -2.29 11.12
CA ASN A 49 5.09 -1.50 10.70
C ASN A 49 4.71 -0.44 9.69
N PRO A 50 5.34 0.74 9.76
CA PRO A 50 5.22 1.69 8.67
C PRO A 50 5.89 1.11 7.43
N HIS A 51 5.48 1.60 6.25
CA HIS A 51 6.14 1.21 5.01
C HIS A 51 6.49 2.43 4.16
N VAL A 52 7.52 2.27 3.35
CA VAL A 52 7.90 3.24 2.33
C VAL A 52 7.39 2.73 1.00
N ALA A 53 6.64 3.56 0.28
CA ALA A 53 6.05 3.19 -1.00
C ALA A 53 6.75 3.89 -2.15
N PHE A 54 7.02 3.14 -3.21
CA PHE A 54 7.61 3.67 -4.45
C PHE A 54 6.71 3.37 -5.63
N ARG A 55 6.45 4.38 -6.44
CA ARG A 55 5.80 4.18 -7.73
C ARG A 55 6.86 3.71 -8.72
N VAL A 56 6.59 2.60 -9.41
CA VAL A 56 7.52 1.99 -10.35
C VAL A 56 6.84 1.72 -11.69
N ALA A 57 7.63 1.62 -12.75
CA ALA A 57 7.11 1.33 -14.09
C ALA A 57 6.66 -0.13 -14.23
N ALA A 58 7.24 -1.04 -13.44
CA ALA A 58 6.89 -2.45 -13.42
C ALA A 58 7.33 -3.05 -12.09
N LEU A 59 6.58 -4.02 -11.55
CA LEU A 59 6.92 -4.68 -10.29
C LEU A 59 8.06 -5.68 -10.44
N GLU A 60 8.09 -6.41 -11.55
CA GLU A 60 8.95 -7.57 -11.75
C GLU A 60 10.44 -7.33 -11.45
N PRO A 61 11.07 -6.27 -11.97
CA PRO A 61 12.50 -6.03 -11.68
C PRO A 61 12.81 -5.89 -10.20
N HIS A 62 11.87 -5.33 -9.44
CA HIS A 62 12.05 -5.09 -7.99
C HIS A 62 11.91 -6.36 -7.18
N LEU A 63 11.17 -7.35 -7.69
CA LEU A 63 10.99 -8.64 -7.02
C LEU A 63 12.23 -9.53 -7.14
N ARG A 64 13.07 -9.26 -8.13
CA ARG A 64 14.29 -10.04 -8.41
C ARG A 64 15.55 -9.50 -7.75
N GLU A 65 15.46 -8.35 -7.09
CA GLU A 65 16.63 -7.77 -6.43
C GLU A 65 17.11 -8.68 -5.30
N PRO A 66 18.45 -8.81 -5.11
CA PRO A 66 19.01 -9.59 -4.00
C PRO A 66 18.54 -9.04 -2.65
N GLY A 67 18.22 -9.93 -1.72
CA GLY A 67 17.81 -9.53 -0.37
C GLY A 67 16.36 -9.13 -0.22
N VAL A 68 15.55 -9.27 -1.28
CA VAL A 68 14.12 -9.00 -1.23
C VAL A 68 13.35 -10.26 -0.80
N GLU A 69 12.52 -10.11 0.24
CA GLU A 69 11.58 -11.15 0.67
C GLU A 69 10.16 -10.65 0.40
N ILE A 70 9.40 -11.41 -0.38
CA ILE A 70 8.00 -11.06 -0.67
C ILE A 70 7.15 -11.38 0.55
N ILE A 71 6.48 -10.36 1.11
CA ILE A 71 5.60 -10.51 2.26
C ILE A 71 4.16 -10.72 1.81
N ILE A 72 3.68 -9.88 0.86
CA ILE A 72 2.38 -10.06 0.21
C ILE A 72 2.64 -10.06 -1.29
N PRO A 73 2.32 -11.17 -2.00
CA PRO A 73 2.48 -11.22 -3.45
C PRO A 73 1.68 -10.14 -4.17
N PRO A 74 2.00 -9.83 -5.43
CA PRO A 74 1.29 -8.79 -6.17
C PRO A 74 -0.22 -8.99 -6.16
N PHE A 75 -0.95 -7.91 -5.92
CA PHE A 75 -2.41 -7.88 -5.97
C PHE A 75 -2.89 -6.52 -6.47
N VAL A 76 -4.15 -6.48 -6.93
CA VAL A 76 -4.72 -5.25 -7.48
C VAL A 76 -5.64 -4.59 -6.46
N VAL A 77 -5.40 -3.31 -6.23
CA VAL A 77 -6.23 -2.45 -5.39
C VAL A 77 -7.24 -1.75 -6.30
N GLY A 78 -8.53 -1.98 -6.06
CA GLY A 78 -9.58 -1.48 -6.95
C GLY A 78 -9.36 -1.98 -8.37
N ASP A 79 -9.36 -1.08 -9.34
CA ASP A 79 -9.06 -1.40 -10.74
C ASP A 79 -7.89 -0.56 -11.28
N PHE A 80 -7.14 0.10 -10.40
CA PHE A 80 -6.21 1.13 -10.84
C PHE A 80 -4.76 0.91 -10.41
N LEU A 81 -4.50 0.01 -9.44
CA LEU A 81 -3.18 -0.07 -8.81
C LEU A 81 -2.81 -1.52 -8.53
N GLU A 82 -1.65 -1.94 -9.04
CA GLU A 82 -1.04 -3.21 -8.67
C GLU A 82 0.07 -2.97 -7.66
N VAL A 83 0.06 -3.69 -6.54
CA VAL A 83 1.03 -3.50 -5.46
C VAL A 83 1.63 -4.82 -5.01
N VAL A 84 2.82 -4.72 -4.42
CA VAL A 84 3.49 -5.83 -3.74
C VAL A 84 4.15 -5.28 -2.48
N PHE A 85 4.10 -6.04 -1.40
CA PHE A 85 4.81 -5.70 -0.16
C PHE A 85 5.99 -6.63 0.00
N VAL A 86 7.16 -6.05 0.26
CA VAL A 86 8.40 -6.80 0.42
C VAL A 86 9.14 -6.34 1.69
N LYS A 87 9.97 -7.23 2.21
CA LYS A 87 10.93 -6.90 3.25
C LYS A 87 12.30 -6.75 2.60
N LYS A 88 12.95 -5.62 2.83
CA LYS A 88 14.25 -5.29 2.27
C LYS A 88 14.98 -4.41 3.28
N TYR A 89 16.25 -4.66 3.52
CA TYR A 89 17.03 -3.96 4.56
C TYR A 89 16.40 -4.07 5.95
N GLY A 90 15.66 -5.14 6.22
CA GLY A 90 14.93 -5.29 7.49
C GLY A 90 13.67 -4.45 7.62
N ALA A 91 13.29 -3.71 6.59
CA ALA A 91 12.14 -2.79 6.61
C ALA A 91 11.07 -3.19 5.60
N LEU A 92 9.87 -2.64 5.78
CA LEU A 92 8.74 -2.90 4.90
C LEU A 92 8.68 -1.86 3.78
N PHE A 93 8.67 -2.35 2.55
CA PHE A 93 8.52 -1.53 1.34
C PHE A 93 7.31 -1.98 0.54
N GLU A 94 6.65 -1.01 -0.13
CA GLU A 94 5.60 -1.28 -1.10
C GLU A 94 6.06 -0.76 -2.45
N TYR A 95 5.93 -1.59 -3.49
CA TYR A 95 6.10 -1.12 -4.87
C TYR A 95 4.73 -1.04 -5.52
N MET A 96 4.48 0.08 -6.21
CA MET A 96 3.19 0.41 -6.81
C MET A 96 3.34 0.59 -8.31
N HIS A 97 2.55 -0.18 -9.06
CA HIS A 97 2.45 -0.01 -10.51
C HIS A 97 1.03 0.45 -10.84
N TYR A 98 0.87 1.68 -11.32
CA TYR A 98 -0.44 2.22 -11.66
C TYR A 98 -0.90 1.67 -13.01
N LEU A 99 -2.09 1.05 -13.00
CA LEU A 99 -2.77 0.56 -14.20
C LEU A 99 -3.58 1.69 -14.85
N LYS A 100 -4.04 2.63 -14.04
CA LYS A 100 -4.74 3.85 -14.45
C LYS A 100 -4.29 4.99 -13.56
N GLU A 101 -4.39 6.22 -14.02
CA GLU A 101 -4.16 7.37 -13.18
C GLU A 101 -5.34 7.59 -12.21
N GLY A 102 -5.07 8.25 -11.09
CA GLY A 102 -6.04 8.56 -10.07
C GLY A 102 -5.93 7.64 -8.85
N TRP A 103 -6.80 7.88 -7.89
CA TRP A 103 -6.84 7.16 -6.63
C TRP A 103 -8.31 6.86 -6.34
N PHE A 104 -8.72 5.57 -6.38
CA PHE A 104 -10.10 5.13 -6.19
C PHE A 104 -11.09 5.93 -7.05
N GLY A 105 -10.77 6.09 -8.34
CA GLY A 105 -11.63 6.83 -9.27
C GLY A 105 -11.44 8.34 -9.25
N GLU A 106 -10.53 8.86 -8.41
CA GLU A 106 -10.18 10.28 -8.41
C GLU A 106 -9.53 10.66 -9.74
N GLN A 107 -9.96 11.79 -10.30
CA GLN A 107 -9.36 12.26 -11.54
C GLN A 107 -8.03 12.94 -11.29
N SER A 108 -7.05 12.63 -12.12
CA SER A 108 -5.75 13.28 -12.11
C SER A 108 -5.93 14.76 -12.51
N ARG A 109 -5.30 15.64 -11.77
CA ARG A 109 -5.31 17.06 -12.07
C ARG A 109 -3.92 17.56 -12.41
#